data_e872de1c7c08a570f8dc5207869a1d1d
#
_entry.id   e872de1c7c08a570f8dc5207869a1d1d
#
_cell.length_a   1.000
_cell.length_b   1.000
_cell.length_c   1.000
_cell.angle_alpha   90.00
_cell.angle_beta   90.00
_cell.angle_gamma   90.00
#
_symmetry.space_group_name_H-M   'P 1'
#
loop_
_entity.id
_entity.type
_entity.pdbx_description
1 polymer ?
#
loop_
_entity_poly.entity_id
_entity_poly.type
_entity_poly.pdbx_seq_one_letter_code
_entity_poly.pdbx_strand_id
1 'polypeptide(L)'
;LYEKSIKQSISFYSKKKKGDILSRITSDVLEIQHSFLSILELLIREPLTILFTLIVMFSINVNLTFFVIIFIPVSGLIISWIGKALKKFSLNVQKEQGEFLSILEETLTGLNIIKIFNAEESFIKKFNSSLNNFFKFSNKLLNRQNIASPVSEFLGIVVIGCLLWYGGKMVLINDSLNATTFISFMALAYNILTPAKSISKSFYSLKKGDAAAERVIEILESKNAIEDTPYSTNINEFKSEIKFKNIDFSYSRNFYLKDFSLEIK
;
A
#
# COMPACT_ATOMS: atom_id res chain seq x y z
N LEU A 1 4.78 -2.53 19.46
CA LEU A 1 5.71 -1.65 18.73
C LEU A 1 6.25 -0.53 19.61
N TYR A 2 5.38 0.27 20.23
CA TYR A 2 5.79 1.41 21.06
C TYR A 2 6.71 0.99 22.20
N GLU A 3 6.32 -0.03 22.98
CA GLU A 3 7.16 -0.58 24.07
C GLU A 3 8.51 -1.08 23.57
N LYS A 4 8.54 -1.84 22.47
CA LYS A 4 9.78 -2.34 21.88
C LYS A 4 10.66 -1.18 21.39
N SER A 5 10.05 -0.15 20.79
CA SER A 5 10.79 1.03 20.36
C SER A 5 11.46 1.75 21.53
N ILE A 6 10.73 2.05 22.62
CA ILE A 6 11.32 2.75 23.79
C ILE A 6 12.45 1.99 24.45
N LYS A 7 12.38 0.66 24.44
CA LYS A 7 13.44 -0.21 25.03
C LYS A 7 14.69 -0.35 24.15
N GLN A 8 14.70 0.21 22.92
CA GLN A 8 15.85 0.16 22.04
C GLN A 8 16.95 1.12 22.47
N SER A 9 18.21 0.77 22.17
CA SER A 9 19.38 1.60 22.43
C SER A 9 19.39 2.89 21.60
N ILE A 10 20.10 3.92 22.08
CA ILE A 10 20.25 5.21 21.37
C ILE A 10 20.85 5.01 19.96
N SER A 11 21.72 4.01 19.77
CA SER A 11 22.32 3.69 18.48
C SER A 11 21.29 3.26 17.42
N PHE A 12 20.17 2.68 17.84
CA PHE A 12 19.05 2.35 16.94
C PHE A 12 18.44 3.63 16.34
N TYR A 13 18.26 4.65 17.16
CA TYR A 13 17.69 5.94 16.74
C TYR A 13 18.64 6.82 15.93
N SER A 14 19.97 6.68 16.16
CA SER A 14 20.96 7.40 15.34
C SER A 14 21.06 6.87 13.91
N LYS A 15 20.75 5.59 13.68
CA LYS A 15 20.76 4.94 12.36
C LYS A 15 19.47 5.15 11.59
N LYS A 16 18.33 5.33 12.26
CA LYS A 16 17.00 5.49 11.63
C LYS A 16 16.48 6.90 11.86
N LYS A 17 15.92 7.51 10.80
CA LYS A 17 15.26 8.83 10.93
C LYS A 17 14.03 8.71 11.82
N LYS A 18 13.83 9.65 12.74
CA LYS A 18 12.65 9.69 13.63
C LYS A 18 11.31 9.57 12.89
N GLY A 19 11.22 10.21 11.71
CA GLY A 19 10.03 10.14 10.86
C GLY A 19 9.73 8.74 10.32
N ASP A 20 10.77 7.92 10.04
CA ASP A 20 10.59 6.53 9.60
C ASP A 20 9.97 5.68 10.72
N ILE A 21 10.46 5.81 11.94
CA ILE A 21 9.91 5.09 13.11
C ILE A 21 8.45 5.50 13.37
N LEU A 22 8.16 6.80 13.30
CA LEU A 22 6.80 7.31 13.47
C LEU A 22 5.86 6.77 12.39
N SER A 23 6.30 6.77 11.12
CA SER A 23 5.54 6.19 10.01
C SER A 23 5.24 4.71 10.21
N ARG A 24 6.21 3.93 10.70
CA ARG A 24 6.04 2.50 10.97
C ARG A 24 5.06 2.21 12.11
N ILE A 25 5.03 3.07 13.14
CA ILE A 25 4.11 2.92 14.29
C ILE A 25 2.68 3.36 13.91
N THR A 26 2.52 4.28 12.97
CA THR A 26 1.21 4.85 12.60
C THR A 26 0.73 4.31 11.25
N SER A 27 1.32 4.79 10.16
CA SER A 27 0.84 4.53 8.80
C SER A 27 0.96 3.06 8.41
N ASP A 28 2.07 2.39 8.76
CA ASP A 28 2.26 0.98 8.40
C ASP A 28 1.30 0.07 9.17
N VAL A 29 1.01 0.37 10.43
CA VAL A 29 0.00 -0.37 11.22
C VAL A 29 -1.40 -0.24 10.60
N LEU A 30 -1.79 0.97 10.17
CA LEU A 30 -3.06 1.19 9.47
C LEU A 30 -3.10 0.44 8.14
N GLU A 31 -1.98 0.43 7.39
CA GLU A 31 -1.90 -0.31 6.14
C GLU A 31 -2.04 -1.82 6.33
N ILE A 32 -1.45 -2.38 7.39
CA ILE A 32 -1.63 -3.79 7.79
C ILE A 32 -3.11 -4.07 8.11
N GLN A 33 -3.76 -3.18 8.86
CA GLN A 33 -5.18 -3.30 9.20
C GLN A 33 -6.06 -3.31 7.94
N HIS A 34 -5.84 -2.37 7.02
CA HIS A 34 -6.58 -2.32 5.74
C HIS A 34 -6.34 -3.56 4.89
N SER A 35 -5.11 -4.05 4.87
CA SER A 35 -4.75 -5.26 4.13
C SER A 35 -5.37 -6.51 4.72
N PHE A 36 -5.46 -6.60 6.03
CA PHE A 36 -6.13 -7.71 6.72
C PHE A 36 -7.62 -7.78 6.34
N LEU A 37 -8.32 -6.65 6.34
CA LEU A 37 -9.70 -6.60 5.86
C LEU A 37 -9.83 -7.02 4.40
N SER A 38 -8.90 -6.57 3.54
CA SER A 38 -8.86 -6.96 2.13
C SER A 38 -8.58 -8.47 1.94
N ILE A 39 -7.82 -9.11 2.84
CA ILE A 39 -7.61 -10.56 2.84
C ILE A 39 -8.92 -11.29 3.15
N LEU A 40 -9.69 -10.85 4.13
CA LEU A 40 -10.97 -11.44 4.47
C LEU A 40 -11.97 -11.31 3.29
N GLU A 41 -12.00 -10.16 2.63
CA GLU A 41 -12.79 -10.00 1.41
C GLU A 41 -12.34 -10.98 0.32
N LEU A 42 -11.03 -11.05 0.05
CA LEU A 42 -10.46 -11.89 -0.99
C LEU A 42 -10.67 -13.39 -0.77
N LEU A 43 -10.51 -13.87 0.45
CA LEU A 43 -10.54 -15.30 0.77
C LEU A 43 -11.93 -15.83 1.12
N ILE A 44 -12.80 -14.98 1.65
CA ILE A 44 -14.11 -15.42 2.18
C ILE A 44 -15.24 -14.79 1.37
N ARG A 45 -15.35 -13.46 1.40
CA ARG A 45 -16.52 -12.77 0.84
C ARG A 45 -16.66 -12.97 -0.65
N GLU A 46 -15.62 -12.65 -1.43
CA GLU A 46 -15.72 -12.66 -2.87
C GLU A 46 -15.84 -14.07 -3.47
N PRO A 47 -15.05 -15.08 -3.03
CA PRO A 47 -15.23 -16.45 -3.50
C PRO A 47 -16.59 -17.05 -3.15
N LEU A 48 -17.09 -16.81 -1.94
CA LEU A 48 -18.41 -17.28 -1.54
C LEU A 48 -19.53 -16.63 -2.37
N THR A 49 -19.42 -15.32 -2.60
CA THR A 49 -20.38 -14.58 -3.45
C THR A 49 -20.40 -15.14 -4.88
N ILE A 50 -19.22 -15.37 -5.46
CA ILE A 50 -19.12 -15.97 -6.81
C ILE A 50 -19.69 -17.39 -6.80
N LEU A 51 -19.31 -18.22 -5.83
CA LEU A 51 -19.76 -19.60 -5.74
C LEU A 51 -21.29 -19.69 -5.67
N PHE A 52 -21.90 -19.00 -4.71
CA PHE A 52 -23.36 -19.02 -4.53
C PHE A 52 -24.08 -18.44 -5.75
N THR A 53 -23.57 -17.34 -6.33
CA THR A 53 -24.17 -16.76 -7.54
C THR A 53 -24.09 -17.74 -8.70
N LEU A 54 -22.97 -18.43 -8.92
CA LEU A 54 -22.81 -19.43 -9.96
C LEU A 54 -23.73 -20.65 -9.74
N ILE A 55 -23.87 -21.14 -8.51
CA ILE A 55 -24.79 -22.25 -8.20
C ILE A 55 -26.21 -21.89 -8.62
N VAL A 56 -26.69 -20.70 -8.24
CA VAL A 56 -28.02 -20.23 -8.64
C VAL A 56 -28.14 -20.05 -10.14
N MET A 57 -27.12 -19.48 -10.80
CA MET A 57 -27.10 -19.29 -12.24
C MET A 57 -27.12 -20.64 -13.00
N PHE A 58 -26.38 -21.65 -12.53
CA PHE A 58 -26.40 -22.99 -13.12
C PHE A 58 -27.77 -23.67 -12.95
N SER A 59 -28.47 -23.45 -11.85
CA SER A 59 -29.82 -23.99 -11.65
C SER A 59 -30.86 -23.33 -12.58
N ILE A 60 -30.60 -22.13 -13.07
CA ILE A 60 -31.47 -21.43 -14.01
C ILE A 60 -31.20 -21.89 -15.46
N ASN A 61 -29.95 -21.72 -15.94
CA ASN A 61 -29.58 -22.13 -17.29
C ASN A 61 -28.08 -22.33 -17.44
N VAL A 62 -27.67 -23.54 -17.81
CA VAL A 62 -26.28 -23.95 -17.94
C VAL A 62 -25.56 -23.21 -19.07
N ASN A 63 -26.18 -23.06 -20.23
CA ASN A 63 -25.57 -22.45 -21.40
C ASN A 63 -25.29 -20.93 -21.19
N LEU A 64 -26.25 -20.21 -20.61
CA LEU A 64 -26.07 -18.81 -20.26
C LEU A 64 -25.00 -18.63 -19.20
N THR A 65 -24.92 -19.55 -18.23
CA THR A 65 -23.91 -19.49 -17.17
C THR A 65 -22.50 -19.70 -17.72
N PHE A 66 -22.29 -20.66 -18.62
CA PHE A 66 -21.00 -20.83 -19.29
C PHE A 66 -20.58 -19.60 -20.08
N PHE A 67 -21.51 -18.93 -20.76
CA PHE A 67 -21.22 -17.67 -21.43
C PHE A 67 -20.68 -16.61 -20.46
N VAL A 68 -21.30 -16.45 -19.29
CA VAL A 68 -20.87 -15.49 -18.27
C VAL A 68 -19.51 -15.88 -17.71
N ILE A 69 -19.27 -17.18 -17.43
CA ILE A 69 -17.98 -17.69 -16.91
C ILE A 69 -16.84 -17.39 -17.88
N ILE A 70 -17.03 -17.54 -19.18
CA ILE A 70 -15.99 -17.23 -20.18
C ILE A 70 -15.72 -15.73 -20.23
N PHE A 71 -16.73 -14.91 -20.02
CA PHE A 71 -16.60 -13.46 -20.10
C PHE A 71 -15.87 -12.86 -18.89
N ILE A 72 -15.96 -13.45 -17.70
CA ILE A 72 -15.28 -12.98 -16.48
C ILE A 72 -13.75 -12.86 -16.67
N PRO A 73 -13.02 -13.91 -17.11
CA PRO A 73 -11.60 -13.79 -17.34
C PRO A 73 -11.24 -12.82 -18.46
N VAL A 74 -12.04 -12.71 -19.50
CA VAL A 74 -11.81 -11.75 -20.59
C VAL A 74 -11.86 -10.30 -20.06
N SER A 75 -12.89 -9.97 -19.30
CA SER A 75 -12.99 -8.63 -18.66
C SER A 75 -11.86 -8.40 -17.66
N GLY A 76 -11.48 -9.41 -16.87
CA GLY A 76 -10.36 -9.37 -15.95
C GLY A 76 -9.01 -9.09 -16.63
N LEU A 77 -8.76 -9.70 -17.79
CA LEU A 77 -7.55 -9.45 -18.57
C LEU A 77 -7.48 -7.99 -19.08
N ILE A 78 -8.59 -7.44 -19.57
CA ILE A 78 -8.66 -6.05 -20.04
C ILE A 78 -8.39 -5.08 -18.89
N ILE A 79 -9.02 -5.29 -17.73
CA ILE A 79 -8.82 -4.48 -16.53
C ILE A 79 -7.37 -4.59 -16.01
N SER A 80 -6.80 -5.80 -16.03
CA SER A 80 -5.42 -6.04 -15.63
C SER A 80 -4.42 -5.30 -16.52
N TRP A 81 -4.67 -5.24 -17.83
CA TRP A 81 -3.84 -4.49 -18.77
C TRP A 81 -3.83 -2.99 -18.48
N ILE A 82 -5.00 -2.42 -18.18
CA ILE A 82 -5.13 -1.02 -17.73
C ILE A 82 -4.35 -0.82 -16.42
N GLY A 83 -4.47 -1.74 -15.46
CA GLY A 83 -3.77 -1.70 -14.17
C GLY A 83 -2.24 -1.71 -14.29
N LYS A 84 -1.68 -2.49 -15.22
CA LYS A 84 -0.22 -2.51 -15.49
C LYS A 84 0.28 -1.15 -16.01
N ALA A 85 -0.47 -0.49 -16.87
CA ALA A 85 -0.14 0.83 -17.36
C ALA A 85 -0.14 1.87 -16.23
N LEU A 86 -1.09 1.79 -15.28
CA LEU A 86 -1.19 2.68 -14.12
C LEU A 86 0.03 2.57 -13.20
N LYS A 87 0.61 1.37 -13.01
CA LYS A 87 1.79 1.16 -12.16
C LYS A 87 2.97 2.04 -12.57
N LYS A 88 3.25 2.14 -13.87
CA LYS A 88 4.36 2.98 -14.40
C LYS A 88 4.14 4.46 -14.09
N PHE A 89 2.91 4.95 -14.25
CA PHE A 89 2.59 6.35 -13.96
C PHE A 89 2.60 6.65 -12.47
N SER A 90 2.14 5.73 -11.63
CA SER A 90 2.21 5.86 -10.17
C SER A 90 3.64 6.01 -9.67
N LEU A 91 4.60 5.24 -10.19
CA LEU A 91 6.02 5.37 -9.85
C LEU A 91 6.58 6.75 -10.22
N ASN A 92 6.22 7.27 -11.39
CA ASN A 92 6.65 8.61 -11.79
C ASN A 92 6.06 9.71 -10.88
N VAL A 93 4.78 9.59 -10.51
CA VAL A 93 4.14 10.52 -9.56
C VAL A 93 4.86 10.48 -8.20
N GLN A 94 5.18 9.29 -7.67
CA GLN A 94 5.90 9.17 -6.40
C GLN A 94 7.31 9.79 -6.48
N LYS A 95 8.01 9.61 -7.60
CA LYS A 95 9.33 10.23 -7.81
C LYS A 95 9.23 11.75 -7.80
N GLU A 96 8.34 12.32 -8.60
CA GLU A 96 8.14 13.78 -8.68
C GLU A 96 7.64 14.36 -7.34
N GLN A 97 6.83 13.62 -6.61
CA GLN A 97 6.40 13.99 -5.27
C GLN A 97 7.59 14.04 -4.30
N GLY A 98 8.50 13.07 -4.38
CA GLY A 98 9.73 13.07 -3.58
C GLY A 98 10.63 14.27 -3.88
N GLU A 99 10.81 14.62 -5.17
CA GLU A 99 11.58 15.79 -5.59
C GLU A 99 10.96 17.11 -5.09
N PHE A 100 9.65 17.25 -5.25
CA PHE A 100 8.92 18.41 -4.75
C PHE A 100 9.04 18.57 -3.23
N LEU A 101 8.86 17.49 -2.46
CA LEU A 101 9.00 17.51 -1.00
C LEU A 101 10.44 17.81 -0.56
N SER A 102 11.44 17.30 -1.28
CA SER A 102 12.85 17.59 -1.02
C SER A 102 13.19 19.09 -1.21
N ILE A 103 12.65 19.72 -2.26
CA ILE A 103 12.82 21.15 -2.48
C ILE A 103 12.13 21.95 -1.34
N LEU A 104 10.97 21.51 -0.90
CA LEU A 104 10.27 22.15 0.22
C LEU A 104 11.08 22.05 1.52
N GLU A 105 11.62 20.87 1.84
CA GLU A 105 12.47 20.64 3.00
C GLU A 105 13.76 21.48 2.92
N GLU A 106 14.42 21.51 1.78
CA GLU A 106 15.60 22.34 1.51
C GLU A 106 15.31 23.83 1.73
N THR A 107 14.17 24.30 1.21
CA THR A 107 13.73 25.70 1.34
C THR A 107 13.46 26.07 2.79
N LEU A 108 12.71 25.23 3.55
CA LEU A 108 12.38 25.51 4.93
C LEU A 108 13.61 25.45 5.84
N THR A 109 14.51 24.49 5.62
CA THR A 109 15.73 24.34 6.41
C THR A 109 16.74 25.47 6.12
N GLY A 110 16.83 25.88 4.84
CA GLY A 110 17.73 26.92 4.38
C GLY A 110 17.14 28.32 4.34
N LEU A 111 15.96 28.57 4.93
CA LEU A 111 15.23 29.82 4.79
C LEU A 111 16.06 31.07 5.16
N ASN A 112 16.85 30.99 6.23
CA ASN A 112 17.73 32.09 6.63
C ASN A 112 18.77 32.41 5.56
N ILE A 113 19.36 31.39 4.95
CA ILE A 113 20.37 31.55 3.88
C ILE A 113 19.72 32.16 2.64
N ILE A 114 18.53 31.66 2.25
CA ILE A 114 17.76 32.19 1.13
C ILE A 114 17.49 33.69 1.30
N LYS A 115 17.11 34.09 2.53
CA LYS A 115 16.84 35.48 2.87
C LYS A 115 18.10 36.37 2.83
N ILE A 116 19.22 35.89 3.36
CA ILE A 116 20.50 36.63 3.35
C ILE A 116 20.96 36.90 1.91
N PHE A 117 20.77 35.94 1.01
CA PHE A 117 21.22 36.06 -0.39
C PHE A 117 20.14 36.61 -1.34
N ASN A 118 18.93 36.98 -0.86
CA ASN A 118 17.78 37.39 -1.68
C ASN A 118 17.49 36.42 -2.84
N ALA A 119 17.56 35.10 -2.53
CA ALA A 119 17.44 34.03 -3.53
C ALA A 119 16.00 33.47 -3.68
N GLU A 120 14.99 34.15 -3.12
CA GLU A 120 13.60 33.68 -3.08
C GLU A 120 13.04 33.38 -4.47
N GLU A 121 13.28 34.25 -5.44
CA GLU A 121 12.77 34.03 -6.80
C GLU A 121 13.35 32.77 -7.46
N SER A 122 14.62 32.46 -7.20
CA SER A 122 15.26 31.26 -7.72
C SER A 122 14.63 30.00 -7.14
N PHE A 123 14.38 29.98 -5.82
CA PHE A 123 13.73 28.87 -5.15
C PHE A 123 12.26 28.73 -5.56
N ILE A 124 11.53 29.82 -5.73
CA ILE A 124 10.15 29.81 -6.25
C ILE A 124 10.11 29.21 -7.66
N LYS A 125 11.04 29.59 -8.55
CA LYS A 125 11.12 29.00 -9.89
C LYS A 125 11.43 27.51 -9.85
N LYS A 126 12.40 27.08 -9.01
CA LYS A 126 12.76 25.68 -8.79
C LYS A 126 11.56 24.87 -8.29
N PHE A 127 10.85 25.40 -7.27
CA PHE A 127 9.66 24.79 -6.70
C PHE A 127 8.53 24.66 -7.73
N ASN A 128 8.18 25.74 -8.43
CA ASN A 128 7.14 25.76 -9.44
C ASN A 128 7.42 24.80 -10.61
N SER A 129 8.68 24.64 -11.02
CA SER A 129 9.07 23.68 -12.04
C SER A 129 8.81 22.24 -11.59
N SER A 130 9.22 21.89 -10.37
CA SER A 130 8.97 20.57 -9.79
C SER A 130 7.50 20.31 -9.56
N LEU A 131 6.76 21.30 -9.05
CA LEU A 131 5.32 21.22 -8.84
C LEU A 131 4.57 21.00 -10.15
N ASN A 132 4.96 21.68 -11.24
CA ASN A 132 4.37 21.48 -12.55
C ASN A 132 4.61 20.06 -13.09
N ASN A 133 5.79 19.50 -12.88
CA ASN A 133 6.07 18.11 -13.24
C ASN A 133 5.19 17.14 -12.45
N PHE A 134 5.13 17.31 -11.13
CA PHE A 134 4.24 16.51 -10.27
C PHE A 134 2.78 16.60 -10.73
N PHE A 135 2.28 17.81 -10.97
CA PHE A 135 0.92 18.04 -11.49
C PHE A 135 0.66 17.34 -12.82
N LYS A 136 1.60 17.45 -13.77
CA LYS A 136 1.52 16.81 -15.10
C LYS A 136 1.44 15.29 -15.01
N PHE A 137 2.27 14.66 -14.16
CA PHE A 137 2.24 13.21 -13.99
C PHE A 137 1.02 12.76 -13.17
N SER A 138 0.62 13.51 -12.14
CA SER A 138 -0.60 13.25 -11.36
C SER A 138 -1.84 13.30 -12.23
N ASN A 139 -1.99 14.31 -13.08
CA ASN A 139 -3.13 14.38 -14.01
C ASN A 139 -3.13 13.22 -15.00
N LYS A 140 -1.97 12.83 -15.53
CA LYS A 140 -1.88 11.64 -16.40
C LYS A 140 -2.31 10.36 -15.68
N LEU A 141 -1.91 10.20 -14.41
CA LEU A 141 -2.30 9.06 -13.59
C LEU A 141 -3.81 9.06 -13.33
N LEU A 142 -4.35 10.19 -12.85
CA LEU A 142 -5.77 10.34 -12.52
C LEU A 142 -6.66 10.14 -13.74
N ASN A 143 -6.32 10.74 -14.88
CA ASN A 143 -7.07 10.57 -16.12
C ASN A 143 -7.12 9.09 -16.55
N ARG A 144 -6.01 8.38 -16.47
CA ARG A 144 -5.99 6.95 -16.80
C ARG A 144 -6.71 6.09 -15.76
N GLN A 145 -6.63 6.45 -14.49
CA GLN A 145 -7.38 5.78 -13.43
C GLN A 145 -8.88 5.95 -13.61
N ASN A 146 -9.30 7.16 -13.99
CA ASN A 146 -10.70 7.46 -14.24
C ASN A 146 -11.28 6.75 -15.48
N ILE A 147 -10.45 6.39 -16.47
CA ILE A 147 -10.88 5.59 -17.63
C ILE A 147 -11.21 4.13 -17.24
N ALA A 148 -10.61 3.61 -16.19
CA ALA A 148 -10.82 2.22 -15.78
C ALA A 148 -12.29 1.92 -15.40
N SER A 149 -13.00 2.87 -14.77
CA SER A 149 -14.42 2.71 -14.42
C SER A 149 -15.33 2.66 -15.64
N PRO A 150 -15.31 3.66 -16.57
CA PRO A 150 -16.12 3.61 -17.79
C PRO A 150 -15.85 2.39 -18.66
N VAL A 151 -14.58 1.98 -18.81
CA VAL A 151 -14.25 0.75 -19.57
C VAL A 151 -14.88 -0.47 -18.92
N SER A 152 -14.81 -0.57 -17.59
CA SER A 152 -15.43 -1.66 -16.86
C SER A 152 -16.94 -1.68 -16.97
N GLU A 153 -17.59 -0.51 -16.96
CA GLU A 153 -19.04 -0.36 -17.15
C GLU A 153 -19.43 -0.72 -18.58
N PHE A 154 -18.68 -0.24 -19.57
CA PHE A 154 -18.90 -0.60 -20.97
C PHE A 154 -18.81 -2.11 -21.20
N LEU A 155 -17.81 -2.78 -20.62
CA LEU A 155 -17.70 -4.23 -20.67
C LEU A 155 -18.92 -4.92 -20.04
N GLY A 156 -19.42 -4.41 -18.92
CA GLY A 156 -20.63 -4.91 -18.28
C GLY A 156 -21.87 -4.75 -19.20
N ILE A 157 -22.01 -3.59 -19.83
CA ILE A 157 -23.12 -3.34 -20.77
C ILE A 157 -23.04 -4.28 -21.99
N VAL A 158 -21.85 -4.53 -22.53
CA VAL A 158 -21.64 -5.48 -23.63
C VAL A 158 -22.07 -6.88 -23.24
N VAL A 159 -21.72 -7.35 -22.03
CA VAL A 159 -22.19 -8.66 -21.51
C VAL A 159 -23.69 -8.72 -21.44
N ILE A 160 -24.30 -7.70 -20.84
CA ILE A 160 -25.76 -7.59 -20.71
C ILE A 160 -26.43 -7.59 -22.11
N GLY A 161 -25.88 -6.83 -23.07
CA GLY A 161 -26.38 -6.80 -24.45
C GLY A 161 -26.29 -8.17 -25.13
N CYS A 162 -25.19 -8.88 -25.00
CA CYS A 162 -25.04 -10.23 -25.51
C CYS A 162 -25.99 -11.24 -24.84
N LEU A 163 -26.15 -11.12 -23.52
CA LEU A 163 -27.13 -11.95 -22.79
C LEU A 163 -28.55 -11.65 -23.21
N LEU A 164 -28.91 -10.38 -23.40
CA LEU A 164 -30.26 -9.98 -23.92
C LEU A 164 -30.51 -10.55 -25.30
N TRP A 165 -29.51 -10.48 -26.18
CA TRP A 165 -29.69 -11.02 -27.55
C TRP A 165 -29.78 -12.55 -27.53
N TYR A 166 -28.92 -13.27 -26.85
CA TYR A 166 -28.91 -14.72 -26.83
C TYR A 166 -30.03 -15.28 -25.94
N GLY A 167 -30.17 -14.80 -24.72
CA GLY A 167 -31.21 -15.24 -23.79
C GLY A 167 -32.59 -14.80 -24.19
N GLY A 168 -32.73 -13.61 -24.82
CA GLY A 168 -33.96 -13.14 -25.39
C GLY A 168 -34.49 -14.07 -26.49
N LYS A 169 -33.63 -14.66 -27.34
CA LYS A 169 -34.00 -15.70 -28.28
C LYS A 169 -34.53 -16.96 -27.58
N MET A 170 -33.93 -17.36 -26.47
CA MET A 170 -34.37 -18.53 -25.69
C MET A 170 -35.75 -18.33 -25.06
N VAL A 171 -36.08 -17.08 -24.67
CA VAL A 171 -37.37 -16.73 -24.08
C VAL A 171 -38.46 -16.56 -25.17
N LEU A 172 -38.17 -15.81 -26.27
CA LEU A 172 -39.16 -15.39 -27.23
C LEU A 172 -39.39 -16.39 -28.39
N ILE A 173 -38.36 -17.13 -28.78
CA ILE A 173 -38.40 -18.03 -29.94
C ILE A 173 -38.45 -19.50 -29.53
N ASN A 174 -37.62 -19.90 -28.57
CA ASN A 174 -37.46 -21.31 -28.18
C ASN A 174 -38.38 -21.73 -27.03
N ASP A 175 -39.04 -20.78 -26.37
CA ASP A 175 -39.88 -20.97 -25.17
C ASP A 175 -39.23 -21.85 -24.08
N SER A 176 -37.90 -21.86 -24.06
CA SER A 176 -37.09 -22.72 -23.20
C SER A 176 -36.75 -22.08 -21.85
N LEU A 177 -37.04 -20.80 -21.67
CA LEU A 177 -36.77 -20.05 -20.45
C LEU A 177 -37.90 -19.05 -20.15
N ASN A 178 -38.40 -19.02 -18.93
CA ASN A 178 -39.40 -18.05 -18.51
C ASN A 178 -38.78 -16.64 -18.42
N ALA A 179 -39.50 -15.61 -18.87
CA ALA A 179 -39.08 -14.22 -18.90
C ALA A 179 -38.69 -13.70 -17.50
N THR A 180 -39.43 -14.06 -16.44
CA THR A 180 -39.13 -13.66 -15.07
C THR A 180 -37.79 -14.27 -14.57
N THR A 181 -37.57 -15.54 -14.89
CA THR A 181 -36.33 -16.25 -14.53
C THR A 181 -35.14 -15.67 -15.30
N PHE A 182 -35.34 -15.27 -16.58
CA PHE A 182 -34.32 -14.62 -17.38
C PHE A 182 -33.92 -13.26 -16.82
N ILE A 183 -34.86 -12.43 -16.36
CA ILE A 183 -34.56 -11.14 -15.71
C ILE A 183 -33.76 -11.37 -14.41
N SER A 184 -34.15 -12.37 -13.63
CA SER A 184 -33.40 -12.75 -12.42
C SER A 184 -31.96 -13.19 -12.75
N PHE A 185 -31.80 -13.98 -13.82
CA PHE A 185 -30.48 -14.39 -14.31
C PHE A 185 -29.60 -13.19 -14.71
N MET A 186 -30.19 -12.21 -15.39
CA MET A 186 -29.47 -10.99 -15.78
C MET A 186 -29.00 -10.17 -14.59
N ALA A 187 -29.82 -10.05 -13.55
CA ALA A 187 -29.46 -9.40 -12.30
C ALA A 187 -28.26 -10.10 -11.61
N LEU A 188 -28.27 -11.43 -11.58
CA LEU A 188 -27.16 -12.23 -11.05
C LEU A 188 -25.89 -12.08 -11.89
N ALA A 189 -26.01 -12.10 -13.21
CA ALA A 189 -24.88 -11.93 -14.13
C ALA A 189 -24.25 -10.54 -14.00
N TYR A 190 -25.04 -9.50 -13.76
CA TYR A 190 -24.53 -8.16 -13.47
C TYR A 190 -23.78 -8.11 -12.14
N ASN A 191 -24.34 -8.72 -11.10
CA ASN A 191 -23.75 -8.72 -9.76
C ASN A 191 -22.42 -9.48 -9.68
N ILE A 192 -22.20 -10.50 -10.51
CA ILE A 192 -20.94 -11.30 -10.48
C ILE A 192 -19.71 -10.50 -10.96
N LEU A 193 -19.91 -9.39 -11.69
CA LEU A 193 -18.82 -8.53 -12.14
C LEU A 193 -18.15 -7.76 -10.99
N THR A 194 -18.88 -7.46 -9.93
CA THR A 194 -18.37 -6.71 -8.78
C THR A 194 -17.30 -7.50 -7.99
N PRO A 195 -17.56 -8.75 -7.56
CA PRO A 195 -16.55 -9.62 -6.95
C PRO A 195 -15.26 -9.76 -7.76
N ALA A 196 -15.39 -9.91 -9.09
CA ALA A 196 -14.20 -10.04 -9.95
C ALA A 196 -13.29 -8.81 -9.92
N LYS A 197 -13.85 -7.61 -9.79
CA LYS A 197 -13.10 -6.35 -9.62
C LYS A 197 -12.48 -6.25 -8.22
N SER A 198 -13.23 -6.62 -7.19
CA SER A 198 -12.78 -6.61 -5.79
C SER A 198 -11.56 -7.51 -5.57
N ILE A 199 -11.52 -8.68 -6.16
CA ILE A 199 -10.37 -9.60 -6.10
C ILE A 199 -9.08 -8.92 -6.54
N SER A 200 -9.10 -8.21 -7.67
CA SER A 200 -7.91 -7.51 -8.18
C SER A 200 -7.44 -6.39 -7.25
N LYS A 201 -8.38 -5.65 -6.67
CA LYS A 201 -8.09 -4.58 -5.70
C LYS A 201 -7.51 -5.13 -4.41
N SER A 202 -8.10 -6.20 -3.88
CA SER A 202 -7.66 -6.85 -2.65
C SER A 202 -6.26 -7.44 -2.78
N PHE A 203 -5.92 -7.98 -3.95
CA PHE A 203 -4.57 -8.49 -4.23
C PHE A 203 -3.50 -7.38 -4.20
N TYR A 204 -3.84 -6.18 -4.65
CA TYR A 204 -2.95 -5.02 -4.54
C TYR A 204 -2.78 -4.57 -3.09
N SER A 205 -3.88 -4.49 -2.32
CA SER A 205 -3.84 -4.16 -0.89
C SER A 205 -3.00 -5.16 -0.10
N LEU A 206 -3.10 -6.45 -0.40
CA LEU A 206 -2.30 -7.51 0.22
C LEU A 206 -0.80 -7.27 0.03
N LYS A 207 -0.35 -6.96 -1.17
CA LYS A 207 1.08 -6.67 -1.44
C LYS A 207 1.58 -5.43 -0.69
N LYS A 208 0.73 -4.44 -0.54
CA LYS A 208 1.07 -3.21 0.18
C LYS A 208 1.17 -3.46 1.68
N GLY A 209 0.23 -4.25 2.23
CA GLY A 209 0.25 -4.68 3.62
C GLY A 209 1.42 -5.57 3.97
N ASP A 210 1.83 -6.46 3.07
CA ASP A 210 3.00 -7.31 3.23
C ASP A 210 4.27 -6.47 3.40
N ALA A 211 4.50 -5.49 2.52
CA ALA A 211 5.61 -4.55 2.65
C ALA A 211 5.57 -3.70 3.93
N ALA A 212 4.38 -3.33 4.40
CA ALA A 212 4.21 -2.63 5.67
C ALA A 212 4.50 -3.56 6.86
N ALA A 213 4.06 -4.82 6.78
CA ALA A 213 4.31 -5.84 7.81
C ALA A 213 5.80 -6.13 7.95
N GLU A 214 6.55 -6.28 6.86
CA GLU A 214 8.00 -6.46 6.90
C GLU A 214 8.70 -5.32 7.67
N ARG A 215 8.33 -4.06 7.42
CA ARG A 215 8.90 -2.91 8.13
C ARG A 215 8.56 -2.87 9.61
N VAL A 216 7.35 -3.31 9.98
CA VAL A 216 6.91 -3.42 11.37
C VAL A 216 7.65 -4.55 12.09
N ILE A 217 7.77 -5.73 11.45
CA ILE A 217 8.48 -6.89 11.96
C ILE A 217 9.96 -6.56 12.19
N GLU A 218 10.59 -5.80 11.29
CA GLU A 218 11.97 -5.33 11.46
C GLU A 218 12.20 -4.60 12.79
N ILE A 219 11.20 -3.82 13.27
CA ILE A 219 11.28 -3.20 14.60
C ILE A 219 11.08 -4.22 15.72
N LEU A 220 10.10 -5.12 15.57
CA LEU A 220 9.76 -6.12 16.59
C LEU A 220 10.92 -7.12 16.82
N GLU A 221 11.57 -7.53 15.74
CA GLU A 221 12.69 -8.47 15.76
C GLU A 221 14.06 -7.81 15.99
N SER A 222 14.10 -6.46 15.97
CA SER A 222 15.37 -5.77 16.22
C SER A 222 15.94 -6.15 17.58
N LYS A 223 17.20 -6.63 17.56
CA LYS A 223 17.94 -6.91 18.79
C LYS A 223 18.37 -5.60 19.43
N ASN A 224 18.22 -5.51 20.75
CA ASN A 224 18.79 -4.41 21.49
C ASN A 224 20.31 -4.60 21.55
N ALA A 225 21.06 -3.57 21.21
CA ALA A 225 22.53 -3.63 21.29
C ALA A 225 23.05 -3.67 22.73
N ILE A 226 22.19 -3.30 23.69
CA ILE A 226 22.53 -3.28 25.11
C ILE A 226 21.47 -4.12 25.83
N GLU A 227 21.82 -5.35 26.14
CA GLU A 227 20.99 -6.27 26.91
C GLU A 227 21.80 -6.80 28.08
N ASP A 228 21.14 -6.94 29.23
CA ASP A 228 21.76 -7.60 30.38
C ASP A 228 22.01 -9.07 30.06
N THR A 229 23.21 -9.53 30.41
CA THR A 229 23.54 -10.94 30.25
C THR A 229 22.88 -11.78 31.36
N PRO A 230 22.71 -13.10 31.17
CA PRO A 230 22.13 -13.98 32.21
C PRO A 230 22.85 -13.97 33.53
N TYR A 231 24.11 -13.49 33.54
CA TYR A 231 24.98 -13.40 34.72
C TYR A 231 25.15 -11.97 35.24
N SER A 232 24.34 -11.01 34.76
CA SER A 232 24.36 -9.62 35.23
C SER A 232 23.85 -9.55 36.67
N THR A 233 24.58 -8.81 37.53
CA THR A 233 24.18 -8.56 38.90
C THR A 233 23.65 -7.15 39.05
N ASN A 234 22.56 -7.00 39.81
CA ASN A 234 22.02 -5.69 40.13
C ASN A 234 22.91 -4.96 41.13
N ILE A 235 23.26 -3.72 40.79
CA ILE A 235 23.95 -2.80 41.69
C ILE A 235 22.87 -1.95 42.36
N ASN A 236 22.58 -2.21 43.64
CA ASN A 236 21.49 -1.55 44.35
C ASN A 236 21.90 -0.19 44.95
N GLU A 237 23.19 0.05 45.17
CA GLU A 237 23.68 1.28 45.78
C GLU A 237 25.01 1.72 45.14
N PHE A 238 25.18 3.02 44.98
CA PHE A 238 26.47 3.62 44.64
C PHE A 238 27.32 3.72 45.90
N LYS A 239 28.45 3.00 45.95
CA LYS A 239 29.24 2.86 47.20
C LYS A 239 30.52 3.72 47.27
N SER A 240 31.15 4.01 46.14
CA SER A 240 32.42 4.72 46.16
C SER A 240 32.67 5.59 44.91
N GLU A 241 32.98 4.97 43.80
CA GLU A 241 33.45 5.67 42.59
C GLU A 241 33.05 4.92 41.30
N ILE A 242 32.92 5.66 40.20
CA ILE A 242 32.82 5.10 38.85
C ILE A 242 34.14 5.36 38.13
N LYS A 243 34.85 4.29 37.77
CA LYS A 243 36.15 4.36 37.09
C LYS A 243 36.05 3.88 35.65
N PHE A 244 36.41 4.73 34.71
CA PHE A 244 36.70 4.38 33.33
C PHE A 244 38.21 4.23 33.20
N LYS A 245 38.69 3.08 32.71
CA LYS A 245 40.13 2.82 32.53
C LYS A 245 40.39 2.39 31.11
N ASN A 246 41.15 3.19 30.36
CA ASN A 246 41.63 2.89 29.02
C ASN A 246 40.49 2.46 28.07
N ILE A 247 39.39 3.22 28.05
CA ILE A 247 38.22 2.87 27.26
C ILE A 247 38.37 3.38 25.84
N ASP A 248 38.16 2.47 24.87
CA ASP A 248 38.03 2.78 23.48
C ASP A 248 36.54 2.71 23.12
N PHE A 249 35.97 3.78 22.59
CA PHE A 249 34.56 3.84 22.21
C PHE A 249 34.34 4.58 20.89
N SER A 250 33.46 4.01 20.03
CA SER A 250 33.10 4.59 18.75
C SER A 250 31.60 4.33 18.42
N TYR A 251 30.86 5.37 18.03
CA TYR A 251 29.51 5.25 17.45
C TYR A 251 29.53 4.94 15.94
N SER A 252 30.60 5.39 15.27
CA SER A 252 30.85 5.17 13.85
C SER A 252 32.34 5.26 13.59
N ARG A 253 32.79 4.95 12.37
CA ARG A 253 34.23 5.03 12.01
C ARG A 253 34.86 6.41 12.25
N ASN A 254 34.09 7.47 12.37
CA ASN A 254 34.57 8.85 12.43
C ASN A 254 34.50 9.49 13.83
N PHE A 255 33.90 8.85 14.82
CA PHE A 255 33.80 9.35 16.19
C PHE A 255 34.42 8.31 17.14
N TYR A 256 35.57 8.66 17.72
CA TYR A 256 36.37 7.69 18.45
C TYR A 256 36.91 8.31 19.71
N LEU A 257 36.64 7.68 20.88
CA LEU A 257 37.33 7.90 22.12
C LEU A 257 38.40 6.81 22.25
N LYS A 258 39.66 7.20 22.37
CA LYS A 258 40.76 6.27 22.48
C LYS A 258 41.49 6.49 23.81
N ASP A 259 41.75 5.39 24.50
CA ASP A 259 42.51 5.38 25.78
C ASP A 259 41.94 6.39 26.80
N PHE A 260 40.62 6.46 26.87
CA PHE A 260 39.93 7.40 27.76
C PHE A 260 39.85 6.85 29.17
N SER A 261 40.36 7.64 30.14
CA SER A 261 40.31 7.30 31.55
C SER A 261 39.68 8.44 32.33
N LEU A 262 38.71 8.13 33.20
CA LEU A 262 37.99 9.08 34.03
C LEU A 262 37.61 8.43 35.36
N GLU A 263 37.75 9.16 36.43
CA GLU A 263 37.29 8.77 37.77
C GLU A 263 36.26 9.77 38.28
N ILE A 264 35.09 9.26 38.66
CA ILE A 264 33.96 10.04 39.21
C ILE A 264 33.75 9.56 40.65
N LYS A 265 33.93 10.47 41.60
CA LYS A 265 33.75 10.22 43.04
C LYS A 265 32.36 10.63 43.47
#